data_52de1c36eb1fe6d6b41fbc4dba64d802
#
_entry.id   52de1c36eb1fe6d6b41fbc4dba64d802
#
_cell.length_a   1.000
_cell.length_b   1.000
_cell.length_c   1.000
_cell.angle_alpha   90.00
_cell.angle_beta   90.00
_cell.angle_gamma   90.00
#
_symmetry.space_group_name_H-M   'P 1'
#
loop_
_entity.id
_entity.type
_entity.pdbx_description
1 polymer ?
#
loop_
_entity_poly.entity_id
_entity_poly.type
_entity_poly.pdbx_seq_one_letter_code
_entity_poly.pdbx_strand_id
1 'polypeptide(L)'
;EIQEFIDHFIMKLRLVKFARTPEYNELFSGDPTWVTESIGGVGIDGRHLVTKSSFRYLHTLKNLGTAPEPNLTVLWSENLPEAFKKFCAQVSIDTDSIQYENDDKMRPAYGDDYSIACCVSAIQMGQQMQFFGARANLAKALLYAINGGRDEKSGLQVGPELLACRGKYLEYDDVMRKFDAICDWLSGLYVNTLNVIHYMHDKYCYEKLQMALHDNEVFRTMACGVAGLSVV
;
A
#
# COMPACT_ATOMS: atom_id res chain seq x y z
N GLU A 1 -12.51 0.11 30.35
CA GLU A 1 -13.51 0.93 29.62
C GLU A 1 -12.89 1.69 28.44
N ILE A 2 -11.94 2.64 28.61
CA ILE A 2 -11.34 3.37 27.47
C ILE A 2 -10.59 2.42 26.53
N GLN A 3 -9.82 1.48 27.03
CA GLN A 3 -9.16 0.47 26.21
C GLN A 3 -10.15 -0.34 25.40
N GLU A 4 -11.24 -0.73 26.00
CA GLU A 4 -12.33 -1.48 25.37
C GLU A 4 -12.97 -0.71 24.20
N PHE A 5 -13.18 0.60 24.35
CA PHE A 5 -13.67 1.43 23.25
C PHE A 5 -12.69 1.48 22.06
N ILE A 6 -11.39 1.58 22.34
CA ILE A 6 -10.36 1.55 21.32
C ILE A 6 -10.31 0.17 20.66
N ASP A 7 -10.37 -0.91 21.43
CA ASP A 7 -10.42 -2.28 20.90
C ASP A 7 -11.65 -2.48 19.99
N HIS A 8 -12.83 -2.00 20.39
CA HIS A 8 -14.04 -2.04 19.58
C HIS A 8 -13.92 -1.19 18.30
N PHE A 9 -13.27 -0.04 18.37
CA PHE A 9 -13.02 0.80 17.19
C PHE A 9 -12.14 0.06 16.17
N ILE A 10 -11.01 -0.47 16.61
CA ILE A 10 -10.10 -1.27 15.78
C ILE A 10 -10.79 -2.52 15.21
N MET A 11 -11.60 -3.19 16.03
CA MET A 11 -12.38 -4.36 15.59
C MET A 11 -13.33 -3.99 14.45
N LYS A 12 -14.02 -2.85 14.55
CA LYS A 12 -14.90 -2.36 13.47
C LYS A 12 -14.15 -2.08 12.18
N LEU A 13 -12.96 -1.47 12.27
CA LEU A 13 -12.11 -1.24 11.09
C LEU A 13 -11.72 -2.57 10.42
N ARG A 14 -11.46 -3.63 11.19
CA ARG A 14 -11.15 -4.96 10.66
C ARG A 14 -12.35 -5.65 10.00
N LEU A 15 -13.57 -5.34 10.43
CA LEU A 15 -14.79 -5.95 9.91
C LEU A 15 -15.30 -5.30 8.63
N VAL A 16 -15.01 -4.02 8.42
CA VAL A 16 -15.46 -3.30 7.23
C VAL A 16 -14.66 -3.78 6.02
N LYS A 17 -15.36 -4.27 5.02
CA LYS A 17 -14.79 -4.71 3.75
C LYS A 17 -15.55 -4.10 2.58
N PHE A 18 -14.86 -3.80 1.50
CA PHE A 18 -15.51 -3.40 0.26
C PHE A 18 -16.11 -4.61 -0.44
N ALA A 19 -17.34 -4.47 -0.92
CA ALA A 19 -17.93 -5.44 -1.83
C ALA A 19 -17.22 -5.36 -3.19
N ARG A 20 -16.78 -6.51 -3.68
CA ARG A 20 -16.11 -6.68 -4.97
C ARG A 20 -16.82 -7.76 -5.78
N THR A 21 -16.40 -7.93 -7.02
CA THR A 21 -16.90 -9.03 -7.84
C THR A 21 -16.53 -10.39 -7.24
N PRO A 22 -17.30 -11.45 -7.51
CA PRO A 22 -16.97 -12.80 -7.01
C PRO A 22 -15.55 -13.23 -7.34
N GLU A 23 -15.08 -12.95 -8.55
CA GLU A 23 -13.74 -13.31 -9.03
C GLU A 23 -12.63 -12.59 -8.22
N TYR A 24 -12.86 -11.33 -7.88
CA TYR A 24 -11.94 -10.57 -7.03
C TYR A 24 -11.89 -11.15 -5.61
N ASN A 25 -13.06 -11.46 -5.05
CA ASN A 25 -13.17 -12.01 -3.70
C ASN A 25 -12.54 -13.40 -3.60
N GLU A 26 -12.59 -14.20 -4.66
CA GLU A 26 -11.92 -15.50 -4.72
C GLU A 26 -10.39 -15.37 -4.59
N LEU A 27 -9.81 -14.33 -5.22
CA LEU A 27 -8.38 -14.10 -5.17
C LEU A 27 -7.90 -13.46 -3.85
N PHE A 28 -8.69 -12.54 -3.28
CA PHE A 28 -8.24 -11.68 -2.18
C PHE A 28 -9.06 -11.82 -0.90
N SER A 29 -10.03 -12.73 -0.85
CA SER A 29 -10.92 -12.95 0.31
C SER A 29 -11.64 -11.68 0.78
N GLY A 30 -12.03 -10.81 -0.17
CA GLY A 30 -12.55 -9.47 0.07
C GLY A 30 -11.46 -8.40 -0.02
N ASP A 31 -11.89 -7.16 -0.08
CA ASP A 31 -11.00 -6.02 -0.17
C ASP A 31 -11.03 -5.22 1.12
N PRO A 32 -9.92 -5.15 1.85
CA PRO A 32 -9.83 -4.33 3.04
C PRO A 32 -9.98 -2.84 2.72
N THR A 33 -10.30 -2.04 3.75
CA THR A 33 -10.46 -0.58 3.61
C THR A 33 -9.12 0.16 3.56
N TRP A 34 -8.02 -0.52 3.86
CA TRP A 34 -6.66 0.02 3.87
C TRP A 34 -6.49 1.24 4.78
N VAL A 35 -7.22 1.26 5.88
CA VAL A 35 -7.15 2.33 6.88
C VAL A 35 -5.78 2.32 7.55
N THR A 36 -5.22 3.51 7.75
CA THR A 36 -4.00 3.72 8.52
C THR A 36 -4.30 4.57 9.74
N GLU A 37 -3.89 4.09 10.89
CA GLU A 37 -3.89 4.83 12.15
C GLU A 37 -2.48 5.35 12.42
N SER A 38 -2.29 6.67 12.35
CA SER A 38 -1.00 7.30 12.62
C SER A 38 -0.98 7.83 14.05
N ILE A 39 0.00 7.40 14.84
CA ILE A 39 0.17 7.79 16.24
C ILE A 39 1.61 8.25 16.50
N GLY A 40 1.81 9.00 17.57
CA GLY A 40 3.12 9.58 17.87
C GLY A 40 3.35 10.89 17.13
N GLY A 41 4.58 11.10 16.70
CA GLY A 41 4.97 12.33 16.02
C GLY A 41 5.15 13.53 16.95
N VAL A 42 5.46 14.66 16.34
CA VAL A 42 5.76 15.93 17.01
C VAL A 42 4.82 17.01 16.50
N GLY A 43 4.32 17.85 17.37
CA GLY A 43 3.46 18.97 17.01
C GLY A 43 4.24 20.17 16.47
N ILE A 44 3.53 21.16 15.96
CA ILE A 44 4.07 22.40 15.42
C ILE A 44 4.94 23.17 16.43
N ASP A 45 4.69 22.98 17.71
CA ASP A 45 5.43 23.57 18.83
C ASP A 45 6.64 22.75 19.30
N GLY A 46 6.97 21.68 18.58
CA GLY A 46 8.09 20.78 18.88
C GLY A 46 7.82 19.76 20.00
N ARG A 47 6.64 19.78 20.63
CA ARG A 47 6.30 18.79 21.66
C ARG A 47 5.79 17.50 21.02
N HIS A 48 6.14 16.35 21.63
CA HIS A 48 5.60 15.10 21.21
C HIS A 48 4.07 15.01 21.38
N LEU A 49 3.41 14.31 20.47
CA LEU A 49 1.95 14.11 20.49
C LEU A 49 1.54 12.80 21.20
N VAL A 50 2.48 12.11 21.84
CA VAL A 50 2.22 10.87 22.54
C VAL A 50 1.36 11.11 23.78
N THR A 51 0.27 10.39 23.88
CA THR A 51 -0.69 10.39 24.99
C THR A 51 -0.90 8.96 25.54
N LYS A 52 -1.66 8.83 26.61
CA LYS A 52 -2.10 7.51 27.09
C LYS A 52 -2.86 6.71 26.01
N SER A 53 -3.57 7.39 25.14
CA SER A 53 -4.27 6.73 24.03
C SER A 53 -3.31 6.14 23.02
N SER A 54 -2.16 6.76 22.75
CA SER A 54 -1.14 6.19 21.88
C SER A 54 -0.67 4.81 22.37
N PHE A 55 -0.46 4.66 23.67
CA PHE A 55 -0.14 3.35 24.26
C PHE A 55 -1.29 2.35 24.13
N ARG A 56 -2.54 2.80 24.27
CA ARG A 56 -3.72 1.95 24.17
C ARG A 56 -3.96 1.44 22.76
N TYR A 57 -3.74 2.28 21.74
CA TYR A 57 -3.79 1.84 20.34
C TYR A 57 -2.81 0.71 20.05
N LEU A 58 -1.58 0.82 20.52
CA LEU A 58 -0.60 -0.25 20.41
C LEU A 58 -0.97 -1.49 21.24
N HIS A 59 -1.53 -1.27 22.43
CA HIS A 59 -1.95 -2.38 23.30
C HIS A 59 -3.08 -3.21 22.70
N THR A 60 -3.91 -2.61 21.83
CA THR A 60 -4.95 -3.31 21.07
C THR A 60 -4.40 -4.47 20.25
N LEU A 61 -3.17 -4.39 19.75
CA LEU A 61 -2.53 -5.48 19.02
C LEU A 61 -2.32 -6.73 19.91
N LYS A 62 -2.11 -6.52 21.21
CA LYS A 62 -2.02 -7.63 22.19
C LYS A 62 -3.38 -8.20 22.54
N ASN A 63 -4.41 -7.34 22.62
CA ASN A 63 -5.77 -7.75 22.98
C ASN A 63 -6.47 -8.50 21.84
N LEU A 64 -6.36 -7.99 20.62
CA LEU A 64 -7.08 -8.50 19.43
C LEU A 64 -6.23 -9.40 18.54
N GLY A 65 -4.93 -9.50 18.81
CA GLY A 65 -3.98 -10.14 17.92
C GLY A 65 -3.66 -9.30 16.70
N THR A 66 -2.72 -9.79 15.90
CA THR A 66 -2.24 -9.15 14.67
C THR A 66 -3.27 -9.25 13.55
N ALA A 67 -3.34 -8.22 12.72
CA ALA A 67 -4.15 -8.23 11.51
C ALA A 67 -3.54 -7.24 10.51
N PRO A 68 -3.77 -7.44 9.19
CA PRO A 68 -3.27 -6.52 8.18
C PRO A 68 -3.87 -5.12 8.27
N GLU A 69 -4.98 -4.96 9.01
CA GLU A 69 -5.69 -3.70 9.18
C GLU A 69 -6.19 -3.48 10.61
N PRO A 70 -6.27 -2.20 10.98
CA PRO A 70 -5.64 -1.03 10.33
C PRO A 70 -4.12 -1.14 10.36
N ASN A 71 -3.44 -0.50 9.41
CA ASN A 71 -2.00 -0.30 9.52
C ASN A 71 -1.75 0.67 10.68
N LEU A 72 -1.09 0.22 11.73
CA LEU A 72 -0.66 1.08 12.84
C LEU A 72 0.71 1.64 12.51
N THR A 73 0.76 2.94 12.23
CA THR A 73 1.98 3.65 11.89
C THR A 73 2.40 4.56 13.03
N VAL A 74 3.58 4.33 13.56
CA VAL A 74 4.22 5.22 14.53
C VAL A 74 5.03 6.27 13.76
N LEU A 75 4.63 7.53 13.88
CA LEU A 75 5.41 8.67 13.43
C LEU A 75 6.56 8.85 14.40
N TRP A 76 7.70 8.25 14.06
CA TRP A 76 8.86 8.20 14.92
C TRP A 76 9.65 9.51 14.87
N SER A 77 10.05 10.01 16.04
CA SER A 77 10.93 11.16 16.22
C SER A 77 11.91 10.91 17.36
N GLU A 78 13.06 11.55 17.28
CA GLU A 78 14.02 11.54 18.39
C GLU A 78 13.41 12.15 19.68
N ASN A 79 12.45 13.06 19.53
CA ASN A 79 11.77 13.75 20.63
C ASN A 79 10.64 12.94 21.28
N LEU A 80 10.36 11.72 20.82
CA LEU A 80 9.37 10.86 21.49
C LEU A 80 9.87 10.39 22.85
N PRO A 81 8.95 10.24 23.86
CA PRO A 81 9.33 9.73 25.16
C PRO A 81 9.97 8.33 25.09
N GLU A 82 11.07 8.12 25.81
CA GLU A 82 11.77 6.84 25.85
C GLU A 82 10.88 5.68 26.26
N ALA A 83 9.95 5.90 27.18
CA ALA A 83 8.98 4.89 27.59
C ALA A 83 8.08 4.46 26.42
N PHE A 84 7.69 5.40 25.53
CA PHE A 84 6.90 5.09 24.36
C PHE A 84 7.72 4.34 23.30
N LYS A 85 8.95 4.79 23.03
CA LYS A 85 9.87 4.11 22.11
C LYS A 85 10.11 2.66 22.51
N LYS A 86 10.39 2.41 23.81
CA LYS A 86 10.56 1.05 24.36
C LYS A 86 9.29 0.22 24.21
N PHE A 87 8.14 0.81 24.48
CA PHE A 87 6.86 0.11 24.34
C PHE A 87 6.57 -0.25 22.87
N CYS A 88 6.82 0.68 21.93
CA CYS A 88 6.70 0.40 20.49
C CYS A 88 7.61 -0.76 20.08
N ALA A 89 8.88 -0.74 20.49
CA ALA A 89 9.82 -1.81 20.18
C ALA A 89 9.35 -3.16 20.74
N GLN A 90 8.85 -3.19 21.96
CA GLN A 90 8.33 -4.41 22.57
C GLN A 90 7.10 -4.94 21.82
N VAL A 91 6.17 -4.06 21.46
CA VAL A 91 4.97 -4.47 20.70
C VAL A 91 5.35 -4.94 19.30
N SER A 92 6.35 -4.33 18.64
CA SER A 92 6.87 -4.80 17.35
C SER A 92 7.44 -6.22 17.44
N ILE A 93 8.21 -6.51 18.48
CA ILE A 93 8.77 -7.85 18.72
C ILE A 93 7.65 -8.87 18.97
N ASP A 94 6.64 -8.48 19.74
CA ASP A 94 5.56 -9.38 20.13
C ASP A 94 4.55 -9.65 18.99
N THR A 95 4.41 -8.73 18.02
CA THR A 95 3.27 -8.74 17.09
C THR A 95 3.59 -8.58 15.61
N ASP A 96 4.79 -8.12 15.25
CA ASP A 96 5.19 -7.79 13.86
C ASP A 96 4.22 -6.87 13.10
N SER A 97 3.46 -6.01 13.83
CA SER A 97 2.29 -5.30 13.26
C SER A 97 2.37 -3.78 13.33
N ILE A 98 3.54 -3.21 13.60
CA ILE A 98 3.74 -1.76 13.62
C ILE A 98 4.60 -1.35 12.43
N GLN A 99 4.17 -0.30 11.73
CA GLN A 99 5.00 0.43 10.79
C GLN A 99 5.60 1.67 11.47
N TYR A 100 6.75 2.10 10.98
CA TYR A 100 7.42 3.31 11.46
C TYR A 100 7.70 4.23 10.27
N GLU A 101 7.32 5.50 10.44
CA GLU A 101 7.70 6.57 9.53
C GLU A 101 8.52 7.61 10.30
N ASN A 102 9.58 8.12 9.68
CA ASN A 102 10.46 9.09 10.31
C ASN A 102 9.85 10.49 10.25
N ASP A 103 9.16 10.91 11.32
CA ASP A 103 8.51 12.21 11.42
C ASP A 103 9.50 13.39 11.26
N ASP A 104 10.72 13.23 11.78
CA ASP A 104 11.76 14.27 11.68
C ASP A 104 12.22 14.51 10.22
N LYS A 105 11.99 13.53 9.32
CA LYS A 105 12.28 13.65 7.89
C LYS A 105 11.05 13.98 7.04
N MET A 106 9.91 13.40 7.40
CA MET A 106 8.68 13.55 6.63
C MET A 106 8.03 14.93 6.81
N ARG A 107 7.97 15.42 8.04
CA ARG A 107 7.35 16.71 8.38
C ARG A 107 7.94 17.89 7.61
N PRO A 108 9.28 18.06 7.49
CA PRO A 108 9.85 19.15 6.70
C PRO A 108 9.49 19.10 5.21
N ALA A 109 9.18 17.92 4.67
CA ALA A 109 8.84 17.72 3.26
C ALA A 109 7.34 17.87 2.99
N TYR A 110 6.47 17.43 3.91
CA TYR A 110 5.02 17.32 3.70
C TYR A 110 4.20 18.28 4.57
N GLY A 111 4.82 19.02 5.50
CA GLY A 111 4.12 19.92 6.41
C GLY A 111 3.58 19.24 7.67
N ASP A 112 2.98 20.05 8.54
CA ASP A 112 2.52 19.57 9.86
C ASP A 112 1.24 18.72 9.81
N ASP A 113 0.44 18.88 8.76
CA ASP A 113 -0.85 18.17 8.58
C ASP A 113 -0.71 16.91 7.72
N TYR A 114 0.49 16.36 7.58
CA TYR A 114 0.65 15.13 6.85
C TYR A 114 0.21 13.91 7.67
N SER A 115 -0.18 12.87 6.99
CA SER A 115 -0.38 11.54 7.53
C SER A 115 0.06 10.49 6.50
N ILE A 116 0.02 9.23 6.89
CA ILE A 116 0.37 8.13 6.01
C ILE A 116 -0.90 7.51 5.44
N ALA A 117 -1.03 7.56 4.13
CA ALA A 117 -2.11 6.89 3.42
C ALA A 117 -1.74 5.44 3.14
N CYS A 118 -2.66 4.53 3.41
CA CYS A 118 -2.51 3.10 3.18
C CYS A 118 -1.32 2.53 3.98
N CYS A 119 -0.20 2.22 3.33
CA CYS A 119 0.96 1.64 4.00
C CYS A 119 2.11 2.63 4.20
N VAL A 120 2.50 3.40 3.18
CA VAL A 120 3.76 4.16 3.20
C VAL A 120 3.70 5.51 2.50
N SER A 121 2.57 5.91 1.96
CA SER A 121 2.47 7.14 1.18
C SER A 121 2.12 8.32 2.05
N ALA A 122 2.99 9.33 2.12
CA ALA A 122 2.66 10.58 2.79
C ALA A 122 1.69 11.40 1.96
N ILE A 123 0.67 11.91 2.62
CA ILE A 123 -0.30 12.86 2.05
C ILE A 123 -0.59 13.99 3.04
N GLN A 124 -0.94 15.16 2.53
CA GLN A 124 -1.51 16.23 3.34
C GLN A 124 -3.00 15.99 3.52
N MET A 125 -3.41 15.86 4.77
CA MET A 125 -4.81 15.53 5.11
C MET A 125 -5.76 16.62 4.65
N GLY A 126 -6.83 16.20 3.96
CA GLY A 126 -7.83 17.10 3.42
C GLY A 126 -7.42 17.91 2.18
N GLN A 127 -6.16 17.88 1.78
CA GLN A 127 -5.62 18.62 0.62
C GLN A 127 -5.19 17.71 -0.52
N GLN A 128 -4.76 16.49 -0.19
CA GLN A 128 -4.27 15.52 -1.15
C GLN A 128 -5.06 14.24 -1.08
N MET A 129 -5.17 13.57 -2.21
CA MET A 129 -5.78 12.26 -2.32
C MET A 129 -4.91 11.38 -3.20
N GLN A 130 -4.64 10.16 -2.74
CA GLN A 130 -3.88 9.19 -3.50
C GLN A 130 -4.80 8.13 -4.10
N PHE A 131 -4.73 7.97 -5.41
CA PHE A 131 -5.38 6.89 -6.11
C PHE A 131 -4.40 5.74 -6.38
N PHE A 132 -4.91 4.52 -6.31
CA PHE A 132 -4.16 3.38 -6.80
C PHE A 132 -4.31 3.29 -8.31
N GLY A 133 -3.15 3.18 -8.98
CA GLY A 133 -3.07 2.84 -10.39
C GLY A 133 -3.00 1.32 -10.58
N ALA A 134 -1.91 0.86 -11.14
CA ALA A 134 -1.66 -0.55 -11.37
C ALA A 134 -0.21 -0.92 -10.97
N ARG A 135 0.04 -2.21 -10.80
CA ARG A 135 1.39 -2.76 -10.64
C ARG A 135 1.68 -3.76 -11.73
N ALA A 136 2.80 -3.59 -12.43
CA ALA A 136 3.31 -4.59 -13.36
C ALA A 136 4.02 -5.70 -12.59
N ASN A 137 3.70 -6.96 -12.89
CA ASN A 137 4.36 -8.12 -12.29
C ASN A 137 5.50 -8.60 -13.19
N LEU A 138 6.74 -8.21 -12.86
CA LEU A 138 7.93 -8.55 -13.67
C LEU A 138 8.27 -10.04 -13.60
N ALA A 139 8.05 -10.70 -12.46
CA ALA A 139 8.26 -12.14 -12.37
C ALA A 139 7.32 -12.91 -13.32
N LYS A 140 6.07 -12.44 -13.44
CA LYS A 140 5.11 -13.00 -14.41
C LYS A 140 5.51 -12.69 -15.86
N ALA A 141 6.03 -11.49 -16.10
CA ALA A 141 6.57 -11.11 -17.41
C ALA A 141 7.75 -12.03 -17.81
N LEU A 142 8.63 -12.37 -16.88
CA LEU A 142 9.72 -13.33 -17.12
C LEU A 142 9.18 -14.73 -17.47
N LEU A 143 8.14 -15.21 -16.77
CA LEU A 143 7.46 -16.47 -17.11
C LEU A 143 6.86 -16.43 -18.53
N TYR A 144 6.26 -15.32 -18.92
CA TYR A 144 5.77 -15.16 -20.29
C TYR A 144 6.90 -15.18 -21.32
N ALA A 145 8.03 -14.56 -21.03
CA ALA A 145 9.22 -14.62 -21.89
C ALA A 145 9.69 -16.05 -22.10
N ILE A 146 9.77 -16.84 -21.04
CA ILE A 146 10.18 -18.25 -21.07
C ILE A 146 9.15 -19.11 -21.83
N ASN A 147 7.86 -18.86 -21.62
CA ASN A 147 6.76 -19.66 -22.16
C ASN A 147 6.20 -19.15 -23.50
N GLY A 148 6.91 -18.24 -24.18
CA GLY A 148 6.50 -17.76 -25.50
C GLY A 148 5.26 -16.86 -25.50
N GLY A 149 5.06 -16.10 -24.43
CA GLY A 149 3.91 -15.21 -24.25
C GLY A 149 2.67 -15.89 -23.66
N ARG A 150 2.78 -17.17 -23.27
CA ARG A 150 1.67 -17.96 -22.70
C ARG A 150 1.71 -17.97 -21.20
N ASP A 151 0.50 -17.93 -20.64
CA ASP A 151 0.32 -18.17 -19.19
C ASP A 151 0.58 -19.63 -18.84
N GLU A 152 1.42 -19.89 -17.87
CA GLU A 152 1.85 -21.25 -17.48
C GLU A 152 0.74 -22.07 -16.81
N LYS A 153 -0.30 -21.42 -16.28
CA LYS A 153 -1.43 -22.10 -15.62
C LYS A 153 -2.56 -22.42 -16.59
N SER A 154 -3.00 -21.41 -17.33
CA SER A 154 -4.13 -21.56 -18.25
C SER A 154 -3.73 -22.00 -19.66
N GLY A 155 -2.47 -21.83 -20.04
CA GLY A 155 -1.97 -22.07 -21.39
C GLY A 155 -2.43 -21.04 -22.43
N LEU A 156 -3.17 -20.00 -22.00
CA LEU A 156 -3.66 -18.94 -22.90
C LEU A 156 -2.52 -18.06 -23.38
N GLN A 157 -2.60 -17.61 -24.63
CA GLN A 157 -1.73 -16.59 -25.17
C GLN A 157 -2.15 -15.25 -24.58
N VAL A 158 -1.30 -14.65 -23.76
CA VAL A 158 -1.56 -13.39 -23.05
C VAL A 158 -0.69 -12.26 -23.59
N GLY A 159 0.60 -12.54 -23.77
CA GLY A 159 1.58 -11.61 -24.33
C GLY A 159 1.83 -11.83 -25.83
N PRO A 160 2.80 -11.12 -26.40
CA PRO A 160 3.25 -11.36 -27.77
C PRO A 160 3.63 -12.83 -28.03
N GLU A 161 3.34 -13.32 -29.22
CA GLU A 161 3.76 -14.66 -29.61
C GLU A 161 5.27 -14.69 -29.82
N LEU A 162 5.95 -15.45 -28.98
CA LEU A 162 7.38 -15.69 -29.02
C LEU A 162 7.63 -17.20 -29.05
N LEU A 163 8.83 -17.58 -29.51
CA LEU A 163 9.25 -18.97 -29.37
C LEU A 163 9.54 -19.27 -27.89
N ALA A 164 8.85 -20.23 -27.32
CA ALA A 164 9.11 -20.68 -25.95
C ALA A 164 10.56 -21.20 -25.82
N CYS A 165 11.18 -20.96 -24.66
CA CYS A 165 12.48 -21.54 -24.36
C CYS A 165 12.32 -23.05 -24.21
N ARG A 166 13.05 -23.81 -25.00
CA ARG A 166 13.03 -25.26 -25.00
C ARG A 166 14.45 -25.80 -24.75
N GLY A 167 14.53 -26.77 -23.88
CA GLY A 167 15.83 -27.40 -23.57
C GLY A 167 15.96 -27.72 -22.08
N LYS A 168 17.06 -28.34 -21.73
CA LYS A 168 17.35 -28.68 -20.32
C LYS A 168 17.81 -27.46 -19.51
N TYR A 169 18.37 -26.47 -20.18
CA TYR A 169 18.88 -25.25 -19.58
C TYR A 169 18.30 -24.04 -20.31
N LEU A 170 18.20 -22.93 -19.59
CA LEU A 170 17.85 -21.63 -20.14
C LEU A 170 19.16 -20.91 -20.56
N GLU A 171 19.15 -20.39 -21.78
CA GLU A 171 20.26 -19.57 -22.27
C GLU A 171 19.98 -18.11 -21.93
N TYR A 172 20.86 -17.47 -21.20
CA TYR A 172 20.68 -16.12 -20.66
C TYR A 172 20.29 -15.10 -21.73
N ASP A 173 21.07 -15.00 -22.80
CA ASP A 173 20.85 -14.02 -23.86
C ASP A 173 19.52 -14.24 -24.61
N ASP A 174 19.07 -15.49 -24.74
CA ASP A 174 17.78 -15.80 -25.35
C ASP A 174 16.62 -15.39 -24.43
N VAL A 175 16.73 -15.67 -23.14
CA VAL A 175 15.74 -15.28 -22.14
C VAL A 175 15.64 -13.75 -22.05
N MET A 176 16.78 -13.06 -21.94
CA MET A 176 16.80 -11.60 -21.81
C MET A 176 16.21 -10.90 -23.03
N ARG A 177 16.57 -11.33 -24.23
CA ARG A 177 15.98 -10.78 -25.46
C ARG A 177 14.44 -10.95 -25.51
N LYS A 178 13.93 -12.08 -25.07
CA LYS A 178 12.50 -12.34 -24.97
C LYS A 178 11.83 -11.53 -23.85
N PHE A 179 12.54 -11.40 -22.73
CA PHE A 179 12.06 -10.61 -21.61
C PHE A 179 11.95 -9.13 -21.97
N ASP A 180 12.93 -8.57 -22.70
CA ASP A 180 12.86 -7.20 -23.23
C ASP A 180 11.63 -7.02 -24.11
N ALA A 181 11.36 -7.95 -25.03
CA ALA A 181 10.18 -7.89 -25.90
C ALA A 181 8.85 -7.95 -25.11
N ILE A 182 8.80 -8.75 -24.05
CA ILE A 182 7.64 -8.79 -23.15
C ILE A 182 7.53 -7.49 -22.36
N CYS A 183 8.65 -6.92 -21.89
CA CYS A 183 8.65 -5.65 -21.15
C CYS A 183 8.21 -4.48 -22.02
N ASP A 184 8.61 -4.42 -23.29
CA ASP A 184 8.14 -3.41 -24.25
C ASP A 184 6.61 -3.46 -24.43
N TRP A 185 6.07 -4.65 -24.65
CA TRP A 185 4.63 -4.87 -24.73
C TRP A 185 3.93 -4.49 -23.43
N LEU A 186 4.45 -4.95 -22.28
CA LEU A 186 3.90 -4.70 -20.96
C LEU A 186 3.90 -3.21 -20.63
N SER A 187 4.94 -2.47 -21.00
CA SER A 187 5.03 -1.02 -20.81
C SER A 187 3.89 -0.28 -21.51
N GLY A 188 3.63 -0.61 -22.76
CA GLY A 188 2.50 -0.06 -23.50
C GLY A 188 1.15 -0.38 -22.87
N LEU A 189 0.93 -1.63 -22.48
CA LEU A 189 -0.27 -2.07 -21.78
C LEU A 189 -0.43 -1.35 -20.45
N TYR A 190 0.64 -1.24 -19.68
CA TYR A 190 0.67 -0.62 -18.37
C TYR A 190 0.29 0.88 -18.44
N VAL A 191 0.93 1.63 -19.35
CA VAL A 191 0.61 3.06 -19.55
C VAL A 191 -0.83 3.25 -19.98
N ASN A 192 -1.32 2.45 -20.92
CA ASN A 192 -2.72 2.52 -21.35
C ASN A 192 -3.69 2.22 -20.21
N THR A 193 -3.39 1.24 -19.38
CA THR A 193 -4.19 0.91 -18.19
C THR A 193 -4.22 2.08 -17.21
N LEU A 194 -3.07 2.69 -16.92
CA LEU A 194 -3.00 3.88 -16.04
C LEU A 194 -3.81 5.04 -16.59
N ASN A 195 -3.74 5.28 -17.91
CA ASN A 195 -4.52 6.34 -18.56
C ASN A 195 -6.04 6.11 -18.44
N VAL A 196 -6.49 4.86 -18.58
CA VAL A 196 -7.91 4.51 -18.38
C VAL A 196 -8.33 4.73 -16.94
N ILE A 197 -7.53 4.26 -15.98
CA ILE A 197 -7.79 4.44 -14.54
C ILE A 197 -7.86 5.94 -14.21
N HIS A 198 -6.90 6.72 -14.68
CA HIS A 198 -6.87 8.17 -14.44
C HIS A 198 -8.09 8.86 -15.04
N TYR A 199 -8.45 8.54 -16.27
CA TYR A 199 -9.67 9.05 -16.91
C TYR A 199 -10.93 8.74 -16.10
N MET A 200 -11.02 7.53 -15.53
CA MET A 200 -12.17 7.15 -14.70
C MET A 200 -12.23 7.94 -13.40
N HIS A 201 -11.09 8.21 -12.76
CA HIS A 201 -11.02 9.08 -11.57
C HIS A 201 -11.39 10.53 -11.90
N ASP A 202 -11.01 11.05 -13.08
CA ASP A 202 -11.41 12.39 -13.52
C ASP A 202 -12.91 12.46 -13.82
N LYS A 203 -13.45 11.43 -14.45
CA LYS A 203 -14.86 11.36 -14.82
C LYS A 203 -15.77 11.23 -13.59
N TYR A 204 -15.36 10.47 -12.60
CA TYR A 204 -16.12 10.19 -11.37
C TYR A 204 -15.41 10.76 -10.16
N CYS A 205 -15.36 12.10 -10.07
CA CYS A 205 -14.70 12.84 -8.99
C CYS A 205 -15.39 12.59 -7.62
N TYR A 206 -15.29 11.38 -7.09
CA TYR A 206 -15.96 11.00 -5.84
C TYR A 206 -15.37 11.67 -4.60
N GLU A 207 -14.16 12.22 -4.67
CA GLU A 207 -13.61 13.09 -3.62
C GLU A 207 -14.52 14.29 -3.33
N LYS A 208 -15.28 14.75 -4.29
CA LYS A 208 -16.27 15.83 -4.11
C LYS A 208 -17.44 15.44 -3.19
N LEU A 209 -17.68 14.16 -3.00
CA LEU A 209 -18.68 13.67 -2.04
C LEU A 209 -18.21 13.81 -0.58
N GLN A 210 -16.91 14.02 -0.39
CA GLN A 210 -16.28 14.18 0.93
C GLN A 210 -16.03 15.65 1.29
N MET A 211 -16.80 16.57 0.74
CA MET A 211 -16.60 18.04 0.83
C MET A 211 -16.33 18.55 2.25
N ALA A 212 -16.90 17.94 3.27
CA ALA A 212 -16.67 18.31 4.67
C ALA A 212 -15.28 17.89 5.19
N LEU A 213 -14.59 16.99 4.48
CA LEU A 213 -13.31 16.40 4.89
C LEU A 213 -12.15 16.82 3.99
N HIS A 214 -12.44 17.41 2.83
CA HIS A 214 -11.44 17.81 1.84
C HIS A 214 -11.65 19.25 1.38
N ASP A 215 -10.58 19.87 0.90
CA ASP A 215 -10.63 21.14 0.19
C ASP A 215 -11.41 21.03 -1.13
N ASN A 216 -11.84 22.17 -1.67
CA ASN A 216 -12.57 22.20 -2.94
C ASN A 216 -11.73 21.72 -4.13
N GLU A 217 -10.43 21.97 -4.07
CA GLU A 217 -9.44 21.55 -5.08
C GLU A 217 -8.45 20.60 -4.43
N VAL A 218 -8.69 19.31 -4.60
CA VAL A 218 -7.84 18.26 -4.07
C VAL A 218 -6.72 17.94 -5.05
N PHE A 219 -5.48 18.00 -4.58
CA PHE A 219 -4.34 17.54 -5.37
C PHE A 219 -4.31 16.01 -5.40
N ARG A 220 -4.47 15.44 -6.59
CA ARG A 220 -4.50 14.00 -6.79
C ARG A 220 -3.13 13.46 -7.18
N THR A 221 -2.74 12.38 -6.54
CA THR A 221 -1.57 11.58 -6.92
C THR A 221 -2.02 10.17 -7.29
N MET A 222 -1.23 9.48 -8.09
CA MET A 222 -1.51 8.09 -8.47
C MET A 222 -0.32 7.22 -8.09
N ALA A 223 -0.58 6.18 -7.30
CA ALA A 223 0.41 5.16 -7.00
C ALA A 223 0.53 4.18 -8.16
N CYS A 224 1.72 4.05 -8.70
CA CYS A 224 2.07 3.06 -9.69
C CYS A 224 3.37 2.34 -9.27
N GLY A 225 3.63 1.17 -9.80
CA GLY A 225 4.82 0.43 -9.41
C GLY A 225 4.98 -0.91 -10.11
N VAL A 226 6.00 -1.62 -9.70
CA VAL A 226 6.33 -2.96 -10.16
C VAL A 226 6.39 -3.93 -8.98
N ALA A 227 6.09 -5.19 -9.25
CA ALA A 227 6.27 -6.30 -8.31
C ALA A 227 7.22 -7.33 -8.92
N GLY A 228 7.89 -8.10 -8.07
CA GLY A 228 8.77 -9.19 -8.51
C GLY A 228 10.16 -8.74 -8.98
N LEU A 229 10.59 -7.51 -8.70
CA LEU A 229 11.92 -7.02 -9.10
C LEU A 229 13.07 -7.85 -8.51
N SER A 230 12.86 -8.47 -7.36
CA SER A 230 13.87 -9.36 -6.74
C SER A 230 13.97 -10.74 -7.39
N VAL A 231 13.12 -11.05 -8.36
CA VAL A 231 13.08 -12.35 -9.06
C VAL A 231 13.73 -12.28 -10.43
N VAL A 232 13.77 -11.09 -11.02
CA VAL A 232 14.26 -10.83 -12.39
C VAL A 232 15.62 -10.16 -12.42
#